data_1fa2e9cbd036249db591b91bcef2dd6e
#
_entry.id   1fa2e9cbd036249db591b91bcef2dd6e
#
_cell.length_a   1.000
_cell.length_b   1.000
_cell.length_c   1.000
_cell.angle_alpha   90.00
_cell.angle_beta   90.00
_cell.angle_gamma   90.00
#
_symmetry.space_group_name_H-M   'P 1'
#
loop_
_entity.id
_entity.type
_entity.pdbx_description
1 polymer ?
#
loop_
_entity_poly.entity_id
_entity_poly.type
_entity_poly.pdbx_seq_one_letter_code
_entity_poly.pdbx_strand_id
1 'polypeptide(L)'
;MDKFILITGGTKGIGKAVASCLGKAGYNLILTYASDQAAAEEVRSELVGRFDIQVSILRADISDRNTIGVIDSFLEENRLRLDGLVFNAGMTCRDPFEELSFEDWDRVFFANIHFPVFLLQKIVGRINKGGSIVFTGSLMGIQPHSVSLAYGVTKSAVHALVKNMVKFLVPYELRVNAVAPGFVDTEWQKTKPAEIRRNIAVSYTH
;
A
#
# COMPACT_ATOMS: atom_id res chain seq x y z
N MET A 1 -17.29 -15.97 11.26
CA MET A 1 -17.44 -14.55 10.87
C MET A 1 -16.49 -14.28 9.72
N ASP A 2 -16.99 -13.66 8.69
CA ASP A 2 -16.18 -13.28 7.53
C ASP A 2 -15.14 -12.23 7.94
N LYS A 3 -13.88 -12.51 7.65
CA LYS A 3 -12.77 -11.61 7.95
C LYS A 3 -12.36 -10.85 6.70
N PHE A 4 -12.33 -9.53 6.78
CA PHE A 4 -12.00 -8.67 5.66
C PHE A 4 -10.66 -7.95 5.83
N ILE A 5 -9.87 -7.92 4.77
CA ILE A 5 -8.62 -7.14 4.69
C ILE A 5 -8.68 -6.17 3.53
N LEU A 6 -8.41 -4.90 3.81
CA LEU A 6 -8.22 -3.87 2.80
C LEU A 6 -6.74 -3.79 2.39
N ILE A 7 -6.46 -3.84 1.09
CA ILE A 7 -5.11 -3.73 0.53
C ILE A 7 -5.07 -2.59 -0.47
N THR A 8 -4.36 -1.53 -0.17
CA THR A 8 -4.17 -0.44 -1.14
C THR A 8 -3.18 -0.86 -2.22
N GLY A 9 -3.55 -0.63 -3.50
CA GLY A 9 -2.77 -1.11 -4.64
C GLY A 9 -2.67 -2.64 -4.70
N GLY A 10 -3.76 -3.34 -4.35
CA GLY A 10 -3.81 -4.79 -4.21
C GLY A 10 -3.85 -5.56 -5.54
N THR A 11 -3.88 -4.89 -6.68
CA THR A 11 -4.09 -5.51 -7.98
C THR A 11 -2.83 -5.73 -8.81
N LYS A 12 -1.66 -5.26 -8.34
CA LYS A 12 -0.37 -5.42 -9.04
C LYS A 12 0.78 -5.68 -8.06
N GLY A 13 1.86 -6.24 -8.57
CA GLY A 13 3.14 -6.38 -7.87
C GLY A 13 3.04 -7.00 -6.49
N ILE A 14 3.65 -6.36 -5.50
CA ILE A 14 3.65 -6.83 -4.10
C ILE A 14 2.23 -6.93 -3.56
N GLY A 15 1.36 -5.95 -3.83
CA GLY A 15 -0.02 -5.96 -3.38
C GLY A 15 -0.82 -7.16 -3.88
N LYS A 16 -0.67 -7.54 -5.16
CA LYS A 16 -1.29 -8.75 -5.74
C LYS A 16 -0.77 -10.02 -5.05
N ALA A 17 0.53 -10.10 -4.80
CA ALA A 17 1.12 -11.25 -4.09
C ALA A 17 0.58 -11.38 -2.65
N VAL A 18 0.48 -10.25 -1.93
CA VAL A 18 -0.14 -10.20 -0.59
C VAL A 18 -1.60 -10.63 -0.65
N ALA A 19 -2.37 -10.13 -1.63
CA ALA A 19 -3.76 -10.52 -1.84
C ALA A 19 -3.90 -12.03 -2.05
N SER A 20 -3.04 -12.63 -2.88
CA SER A 20 -3.02 -14.09 -3.10
C SER A 20 -2.70 -14.88 -1.82
N CYS A 21 -1.73 -14.42 -1.02
CA CYS A 21 -1.38 -15.07 0.24
C CYS A 21 -2.53 -15.00 1.26
N LEU A 22 -3.18 -13.85 1.38
CA LEU A 22 -4.29 -13.65 2.31
C LEU A 22 -5.56 -14.38 1.85
N GLY A 23 -5.83 -14.38 0.53
CA GLY A 23 -6.93 -15.17 -0.04
C GLY A 23 -6.76 -16.68 0.22
N LYS A 24 -5.53 -17.20 0.04
CA LYS A 24 -5.20 -18.59 0.40
C LYS A 24 -5.42 -18.87 1.89
N ALA A 25 -5.27 -17.88 2.75
CA ALA A 25 -5.52 -18.00 4.18
C ALA A 25 -7.01 -17.81 4.56
N GLY A 26 -7.91 -17.65 3.57
CA GLY A 26 -9.36 -17.57 3.77
C GLY A 26 -9.86 -16.17 4.15
N TYR A 27 -9.09 -15.12 3.92
CA TYR A 27 -9.57 -13.75 4.13
C TYR A 27 -10.34 -13.25 2.90
N ASN A 28 -11.46 -12.58 3.13
CA ASN A 28 -12.13 -11.77 2.13
C ASN A 28 -11.33 -10.48 1.90
N LEU A 29 -11.31 -9.99 0.67
CA LEU A 29 -10.39 -8.93 0.27
C LEU A 29 -11.12 -7.72 -0.31
N ILE A 30 -10.64 -6.54 0.03
CA ILE A 30 -10.98 -5.28 -0.62
C ILE A 30 -9.68 -4.76 -1.23
N LEU A 31 -9.59 -4.75 -2.56
CA LEU A 31 -8.38 -4.35 -3.28
C LEU A 31 -8.60 -3.00 -3.93
N THR A 32 -7.73 -2.03 -3.67
CA THR A 32 -7.81 -0.77 -4.40
C THR A 32 -6.88 -0.74 -5.61
N TYR A 33 -7.28 0.03 -6.63
CA TYR A 33 -6.49 0.33 -7.82
C TYR A 33 -6.70 1.79 -8.24
N ALA A 34 -5.76 2.37 -8.99
CA ALA A 34 -5.86 3.76 -9.44
C ALA A 34 -6.61 3.88 -10.79
N SER A 35 -6.10 3.25 -11.85
CA SER A 35 -6.60 3.49 -13.22
C SER A 35 -6.86 2.22 -14.03
N ASP A 36 -6.17 1.12 -13.77
CA ASP A 36 -6.23 -0.10 -14.57
C ASP A 36 -7.34 -1.04 -14.06
N GLN A 37 -8.55 -0.75 -14.50
CA GLN A 37 -9.73 -1.54 -14.13
C GLN A 37 -9.67 -2.95 -14.70
N ALA A 38 -9.16 -3.13 -15.93
CA ALA A 38 -9.10 -4.45 -16.55
C ALA A 38 -8.19 -5.40 -15.75
N ALA A 39 -7.00 -4.95 -15.37
CA ALA A 39 -6.11 -5.72 -14.52
C ALA A 39 -6.71 -6.00 -13.13
N ALA A 40 -7.50 -5.07 -12.59
CA ALA A 40 -8.16 -5.28 -11.30
C ALA A 40 -9.25 -6.36 -11.38
N GLU A 41 -10.06 -6.38 -12.44
CA GLU A 41 -11.08 -7.41 -12.69
C GLU A 41 -10.45 -8.79 -12.94
N GLU A 42 -9.32 -8.84 -13.66
CA GLU A 42 -8.58 -10.07 -13.87
C GLU A 42 -8.10 -10.67 -12.53
N VAL A 43 -7.50 -9.84 -11.68
CA VAL A 43 -7.03 -10.27 -10.35
C VAL A 43 -8.19 -10.71 -9.47
N ARG A 44 -9.31 -9.98 -9.47
CA ARG A 44 -10.51 -10.38 -8.76
C ARG A 44 -10.99 -11.76 -9.19
N SER A 45 -11.11 -11.97 -10.50
CA SER A 45 -11.57 -13.24 -11.08
C SER A 45 -10.61 -14.40 -10.76
N GLU A 46 -9.31 -14.16 -10.84
CA GLU A 46 -8.26 -15.11 -10.46
C GLU A 46 -8.40 -15.53 -8.98
N LEU A 47 -8.54 -14.57 -8.08
CA LEU A 47 -8.58 -14.85 -6.64
C LEU A 47 -9.87 -15.58 -6.23
N VAL A 48 -11.02 -15.14 -6.77
CA VAL A 48 -12.30 -15.82 -6.53
C VAL A 48 -12.31 -17.23 -7.12
N GLY A 49 -11.72 -17.43 -8.31
CA GLY A 49 -11.64 -18.76 -8.94
C GLY A 49 -10.68 -19.73 -8.24
N ARG A 50 -9.71 -19.22 -7.47
CA ARG A 50 -8.71 -20.04 -6.76
C ARG A 50 -9.04 -20.30 -5.31
N PHE A 51 -9.78 -19.41 -4.68
CA PHE A 51 -10.05 -19.45 -3.25
C PHE A 51 -11.53 -19.20 -2.99
N ASP A 52 -12.07 -19.84 -1.98
CA ASP A 52 -13.48 -19.65 -1.54
C ASP A 52 -13.58 -18.39 -0.68
N ILE A 53 -13.44 -17.20 -1.32
CA ILE A 53 -13.45 -15.89 -0.67
C ILE A 53 -14.23 -14.85 -1.48
N GLN A 54 -14.66 -13.80 -0.82
CA GLN A 54 -15.19 -12.60 -1.46
C GLN A 54 -14.03 -11.64 -1.80
N VAL A 55 -14.05 -11.08 -3.01
CA VAL A 55 -13.10 -10.07 -3.44
C VAL A 55 -13.83 -8.88 -4.04
N SER A 56 -13.73 -7.74 -3.39
CA SER A 56 -14.18 -6.44 -3.92
C SER A 56 -12.99 -5.68 -4.49
N ILE A 57 -13.20 -5.00 -5.62
CA ILE A 57 -12.23 -4.06 -6.18
C ILE A 57 -12.81 -2.65 -6.12
N LEU A 58 -11.99 -1.67 -5.76
CA LEU A 58 -12.41 -0.28 -5.59
C LEU A 58 -11.42 0.64 -6.30
N ARG A 59 -11.92 1.48 -7.21
CA ARG A 59 -11.10 2.53 -7.81
C ARG A 59 -10.82 3.60 -6.77
N ALA A 60 -9.55 3.74 -6.39
CA ALA A 60 -9.13 4.62 -5.31
C ALA A 60 -7.65 5.00 -5.51
N ASP A 61 -7.43 6.12 -6.19
CA ASP A 61 -6.11 6.68 -6.42
C ASP A 61 -5.60 7.36 -5.14
N ILE A 62 -4.51 6.89 -4.60
CA ILE A 62 -3.93 7.42 -3.36
C ILE A 62 -3.39 8.85 -3.47
N SER A 63 -3.26 9.38 -4.68
CA SER A 63 -2.88 10.78 -4.91
C SER A 63 -4.08 11.75 -4.90
N ASP A 64 -5.31 11.22 -4.95
CA ASP A 64 -6.54 12.01 -4.86
C ASP A 64 -7.06 12.05 -3.42
N ARG A 65 -7.26 13.26 -2.89
CA ARG A 65 -7.78 13.48 -1.52
C ARG A 65 -9.18 12.90 -1.32
N ASN A 66 -9.99 12.85 -2.36
CA ASN A 66 -11.36 12.33 -2.31
C ASN A 66 -11.39 10.81 -2.06
N THR A 67 -10.32 10.11 -2.37
CA THR A 67 -10.18 8.66 -2.20
C THR A 67 -10.44 8.20 -0.77
N ILE A 68 -10.09 9.01 0.23
CA ILE A 68 -10.38 8.71 1.65
C ILE A 68 -11.89 8.56 1.88
N GLY A 69 -12.67 9.50 1.35
CA GLY A 69 -14.13 9.45 1.42
C GLY A 69 -14.72 8.26 0.64
N VAL A 70 -14.17 7.97 -0.53
CA VAL A 70 -14.61 6.82 -1.37
C VAL A 70 -14.45 5.51 -0.60
N ILE A 71 -13.32 5.29 0.07
CA ILE A 71 -13.06 4.06 0.84
C ILE A 71 -13.97 4.00 2.07
N ASP A 72 -14.13 5.10 2.81
CA ASP A 72 -15.00 5.15 3.99
C ASP A 72 -16.47 4.88 3.62
N SER A 73 -16.99 5.54 2.57
CA SER A 73 -18.35 5.31 2.09
C SER A 73 -18.57 3.87 1.64
N PHE A 74 -17.61 3.28 0.92
CA PHE A 74 -17.69 1.87 0.53
C PHE A 74 -17.82 0.94 1.73
N LEU A 75 -17.01 1.15 2.77
CA LEU A 75 -17.08 0.35 4.01
C LEU A 75 -18.42 0.56 4.75
N GLU A 76 -18.92 1.79 4.76
CA GLU A 76 -20.19 2.13 5.40
C GLU A 76 -21.39 1.49 4.72
N GLU A 77 -21.53 1.71 3.42
CA GLU A 77 -22.64 1.22 2.60
C GLU A 77 -22.75 -0.30 2.63
N ASN A 78 -21.61 -0.99 2.63
CA ASN A 78 -21.55 -2.45 2.71
C ASN A 78 -21.51 -2.98 4.17
N ARG A 79 -21.57 -2.10 5.18
CA ARG A 79 -21.51 -2.44 6.62
C ARG A 79 -20.32 -3.33 6.97
N LEU A 80 -19.16 -3.07 6.33
CA LEU A 80 -17.96 -3.88 6.49
C LEU A 80 -17.11 -3.38 7.67
N ARG A 81 -16.56 -4.34 8.39
CA ARG A 81 -15.49 -4.13 9.36
C ARG A 81 -14.24 -4.87 8.90
N LEU A 82 -13.08 -4.29 9.18
CA LEU A 82 -11.81 -4.83 8.75
C LEU A 82 -11.11 -5.60 9.87
N ASP A 83 -10.48 -6.71 9.56
CA ASP A 83 -9.57 -7.44 10.45
C ASP A 83 -8.11 -7.09 10.16
N GLY A 84 -7.87 -6.43 9.04
CA GLY A 84 -6.55 -5.95 8.66
C GLY A 84 -6.58 -4.87 7.59
N LEU A 85 -5.48 -4.11 7.54
CA LEU A 85 -5.26 -3.04 6.57
C LEU A 85 -3.81 -3.08 6.10
N VAL A 86 -3.60 -3.17 4.79
CA VAL A 86 -2.27 -3.15 4.17
C VAL A 86 -2.12 -1.89 3.33
N PHE A 87 -1.34 -0.94 3.83
CA PHE A 87 -0.91 0.23 3.08
C PHE A 87 0.26 -0.14 2.17
N ASN A 88 -0.06 -0.67 0.99
CA ASN A 88 0.94 -1.11 0.03
C ASN A 88 1.13 -0.13 -1.13
N ALA A 89 0.08 0.55 -1.57
CA ALA A 89 0.20 1.55 -2.62
C ALA A 89 1.22 2.64 -2.24
N GLY A 90 1.96 3.10 -3.22
CA GLY A 90 2.94 4.16 -3.04
C GLY A 90 3.21 4.89 -4.35
N MET A 91 3.79 6.07 -4.26
CA MET A 91 4.13 6.92 -5.38
C MET A 91 5.60 7.33 -5.32
N THR A 92 6.19 7.59 -6.47
CA THR A 92 7.54 8.14 -6.62
C THR A 92 7.53 9.24 -7.67
N CYS A 93 8.42 10.21 -7.51
CA CYS A 93 8.83 11.16 -8.54
C CYS A 93 10.32 10.91 -8.79
N ARG A 94 10.76 10.95 -10.03
CA ARG A 94 12.16 10.67 -10.41
C ARG A 94 12.85 11.84 -11.09
N ASP A 95 12.27 13.03 -10.97
CA ASP A 95 12.85 14.23 -11.53
C ASP A 95 14.21 14.52 -10.88
N PRO A 96 15.19 15.05 -11.63
CA PRO A 96 16.43 15.55 -11.08
C PRO A 96 16.19 16.54 -9.93
N PHE A 97 17.12 16.65 -9.00
CA PHE A 97 16.94 17.53 -7.84
C PHE A 97 16.65 18.97 -8.23
N GLU A 98 17.30 19.45 -9.29
CA GLU A 98 17.17 20.81 -9.81
C GLU A 98 15.82 21.09 -10.49
N GLU A 99 15.09 20.03 -10.89
CA GLU A 99 13.81 20.08 -11.60
C GLU A 99 12.64 19.67 -10.71
N LEU A 100 12.92 19.21 -9.48
CA LEU A 100 11.88 18.73 -8.57
C LEU A 100 10.92 19.86 -8.20
N SER A 101 9.68 19.77 -8.69
CA SER A 101 8.65 20.75 -8.39
C SER A 101 8.07 20.58 -6.98
N PHE A 102 7.50 21.67 -6.44
CA PHE A 102 6.78 21.62 -5.17
C PHE A 102 5.55 20.71 -5.28
N GLU A 103 4.87 20.75 -6.42
CA GLU A 103 3.69 19.94 -6.70
C GLU A 103 4.00 18.44 -6.70
N ASP A 104 5.11 18.02 -7.31
CA ASP A 104 5.52 16.62 -7.33
C ASP A 104 5.98 16.14 -5.95
N TRP A 105 6.69 17.00 -5.22
CA TRP A 105 7.04 16.75 -3.83
C TRP A 105 5.79 16.51 -2.98
N ASP A 106 4.85 17.45 -3.00
CA ASP A 106 3.61 17.38 -2.21
C ASP A 106 2.76 16.17 -2.61
N ARG A 107 2.69 15.86 -3.90
CA ARG A 107 1.94 14.70 -4.39
C ARG A 107 2.51 13.39 -3.85
N VAL A 108 3.83 13.23 -3.83
CA VAL A 108 4.50 12.04 -3.25
C VAL A 108 4.28 11.98 -1.74
N PHE A 109 4.40 13.10 -1.04
CA PHE A 109 4.12 13.17 0.39
C PHE A 109 2.67 12.88 0.71
N PHE A 110 1.76 13.44 -0.07
CA PHE A 110 0.33 13.15 0.12
C PHE A 110 0.07 11.65 -0.04
N ALA A 111 0.49 11.04 -1.14
CA ALA A 111 0.24 9.64 -1.42
C ALA A 111 0.86 8.69 -0.38
N ASN A 112 2.10 8.95 0.02
CA ASN A 112 2.86 8.01 0.85
C ASN A 112 2.68 8.23 2.36
N ILE A 113 2.31 9.44 2.79
CA ILE A 113 2.23 9.82 4.21
C ILE A 113 0.84 10.32 4.59
N HIS A 114 0.33 11.35 3.93
CA HIS A 114 -0.93 11.98 4.36
C HIS A 114 -2.11 11.02 4.13
N PHE A 115 -2.21 10.44 2.94
CA PHE A 115 -3.28 9.52 2.60
C PHE A 115 -3.40 8.37 3.62
N PRO A 116 -2.37 7.57 3.93
CA PRO A 116 -2.51 6.48 4.90
C PRO A 116 -2.84 6.96 6.32
N VAL A 117 -2.30 8.10 6.74
CA VAL A 117 -2.61 8.66 8.07
C VAL A 117 -4.08 9.05 8.17
N PHE A 118 -4.57 9.83 7.22
CA PHE A 118 -5.94 10.33 7.25
C PHE A 118 -6.99 9.27 6.89
N LEU A 119 -6.64 8.31 6.04
CA LEU A 119 -7.50 7.14 5.84
C LEU A 119 -7.63 6.34 7.14
N LEU A 120 -6.51 6.01 7.79
CA LEU A 120 -6.55 5.28 9.05
C LEU A 120 -7.35 6.04 10.12
N GLN A 121 -7.13 7.34 10.27
CA GLN A 121 -7.88 8.19 11.18
C GLN A 121 -9.39 8.10 10.91
N LYS A 122 -9.79 8.11 9.64
CA LYS A 122 -11.19 8.08 9.22
C LYS A 122 -11.86 6.74 9.53
N ILE A 123 -11.15 5.62 9.30
CA ILE A 123 -11.73 4.27 9.36
C ILE A 123 -11.30 3.43 10.57
N VAL A 124 -10.50 3.98 11.50
CA VAL A 124 -9.96 3.21 12.64
C VAL A 124 -11.07 2.56 13.48
N GLY A 125 -12.20 3.25 13.65
CA GLY A 125 -13.38 2.70 14.34
C GLY A 125 -14.06 1.53 13.61
N ARG A 126 -13.75 1.30 12.34
CA ARG A 126 -14.24 0.17 11.53
C ARG A 126 -13.28 -1.03 11.52
N ILE A 127 -12.15 -0.93 12.20
CA ILE A 127 -11.21 -2.05 12.35
C ILE A 127 -11.56 -2.82 13.62
N ASN A 128 -11.65 -4.13 13.54
CA ASN A 128 -11.96 -4.99 14.65
C ASN A 128 -10.80 -5.01 15.66
N LYS A 129 -11.10 -5.12 16.94
CA LYS A 129 -10.11 -5.32 18.00
C LYS A 129 -9.23 -6.54 17.69
N GLY A 130 -7.94 -6.44 17.95
CA GLY A 130 -6.96 -7.45 17.57
C GLY A 130 -6.51 -7.36 16.10
N GLY A 131 -7.08 -6.45 15.32
CA GLY A 131 -6.74 -6.23 13.93
C GLY A 131 -5.28 -5.82 13.72
N SER A 132 -4.79 -5.97 12.49
CA SER A 132 -3.40 -5.71 12.13
C SER A 132 -3.29 -4.72 10.98
N ILE A 133 -2.44 -3.72 11.16
CA ILE A 133 -2.12 -2.73 10.14
C ILE A 133 -0.67 -2.95 9.70
N VAL A 134 -0.45 -3.06 8.39
CA VAL A 134 0.88 -3.23 7.82
C VAL A 134 1.16 -2.15 6.79
N PHE A 135 2.29 -1.48 6.93
CA PHE A 135 2.79 -0.51 5.96
C PHE A 135 3.88 -1.14 5.10
N THR A 136 3.80 -0.93 3.80
CA THR A 136 4.91 -1.22 2.89
C THR A 136 5.85 -0.01 2.87
N GLY A 137 6.86 -0.08 3.72
CA GLY A 137 8.00 0.82 3.72
C GLY A 137 8.92 0.59 2.52
N SER A 138 10.21 0.74 2.72
CA SER A 138 11.24 0.40 1.72
C SER A 138 12.60 0.33 2.39
N LEU A 139 13.48 -0.51 1.86
CA LEU A 139 14.91 -0.46 2.20
C LEU A 139 15.51 0.93 1.89
N MET A 140 14.98 1.64 0.88
CA MET A 140 15.36 3.02 0.56
C MET A 140 15.04 4.03 1.66
N GLY A 141 14.16 3.69 2.59
CA GLY A 141 13.90 4.49 3.79
C GLY A 141 14.84 4.19 4.96
N ILE A 142 15.67 3.13 4.85
CA ILE A 142 16.66 2.73 5.86
C ILE A 142 18.06 3.09 5.37
N GLN A 143 18.36 2.79 4.12
CA GLN A 143 19.64 3.06 3.47
C GLN A 143 19.42 4.10 2.36
N PRO A 144 20.10 5.25 2.39
CA PRO A 144 19.93 6.30 1.40
C PRO A 144 20.52 5.86 0.05
N HIS A 145 19.69 5.27 -0.78
CA HIS A 145 20.08 4.78 -2.11
C HIS A 145 19.00 5.04 -3.17
N SER A 146 18.04 5.91 -2.86
CA SER A 146 16.98 6.25 -3.80
C SER A 146 17.45 7.26 -4.83
N VAL A 147 17.12 7.01 -6.09
CA VAL A 147 17.24 8.01 -7.17
C VAL A 147 16.09 9.04 -7.11
N SER A 148 15.16 8.87 -6.19
CA SER A 148 14.04 9.79 -5.92
C SER A 148 14.15 10.31 -4.50
N LEU A 149 14.46 11.61 -4.37
CA LEU A 149 14.57 12.25 -3.07
C LEU A 149 13.26 12.14 -2.27
N ALA A 150 12.14 12.55 -2.87
CA ALA A 150 10.83 12.52 -2.22
C ALA A 150 10.43 11.10 -1.77
N TYR A 151 10.69 10.09 -2.61
CA TYR A 151 10.40 8.70 -2.26
C TYR A 151 11.24 8.22 -1.06
N GLY A 152 12.56 8.43 -1.10
CA GLY A 152 13.45 8.04 0.00
C GLY A 152 13.04 8.68 1.33
N VAL A 153 12.78 9.99 1.32
CA VAL A 153 12.34 10.74 2.51
C VAL A 153 10.99 10.22 3.02
N THR A 154 10.00 10.03 2.13
CA THR A 154 8.68 9.53 2.56
C THR A 154 8.75 8.10 3.08
N LYS A 155 9.59 7.24 2.54
CA LYS A 155 9.75 5.87 3.05
C LYS A 155 10.48 5.82 4.40
N SER A 156 11.42 6.73 4.66
CA SER A 156 11.98 6.95 6.01
C SER A 156 10.90 7.43 6.98
N ALA A 157 10.07 8.38 6.54
CA ALA A 157 8.95 8.90 7.33
C ALA A 157 7.91 7.80 7.64
N VAL A 158 7.62 6.86 6.73
CA VAL A 158 6.74 5.70 6.99
C VAL A 158 7.28 4.86 8.15
N HIS A 159 8.58 4.58 8.21
CA HIS A 159 9.17 3.81 9.30
C HIS A 159 9.06 4.55 10.64
N ALA A 160 9.27 5.86 10.65
CA ALA A 160 9.07 6.70 11.84
C ALA A 160 7.59 6.75 12.24
N LEU A 161 6.69 6.91 11.25
CA LEU A 161 5.24 6.96 11.44
C LEU A 161 4.72 5.72 12.17
N VAL A 162 5.09 4.52 11.71
CA VAL A 162 4.67 3.25 12.30
C VAL A 162 5.08 3.15 13.76
N LYS A 163 6.32 3.53 14.10
CA LYS A 163 6.81 3.53 15.49
C LYS A 163 5.99 4.46 16.38
N ASN A 164 5.64 5.65 15.88
CA ASN A 164 4.89 6.63 16.63
C ASN A 164 3.39 6.29 16.72
N MET A 165 2.82 5.60 15.71
CA MET A 165 1.41 5.22 15.71
C MET A 165 1.04 4.24 16.82
N VAL A 166 1.96 3.45 17.33
CA VAL A 166 1.68 2.44 18.36
C VAL A 166 0.85 3.01 19.50
N LYS A 167 1.25 4.15 20.05
CA LYS A 167 0.54 4.78 21.18
C LYS A 167 -0.90 5.18 20.85
N PHE A 168 -1.15 5.62 19.61
CA PHE A 168 -2.46 6.09 19.17
C PHE A 168 -3.41 4.93 18.83
N LEU A 169 -2.87 3.73 18.58
CA LEU A 169 -3.65 2.54 18.24
C LEU A 169 -3.94 1.62 19.42
N VAL A 170 -3.26 1.80 20.55
CA VAL A 170 -3.53 1.07 21.81
C VAL A 170 -5.00 1.14 22.25
N PRO A 171 -5.68 2.31 22.23
CA PRO A 171 -7.09 2.37 22.63
C PRO A 171 -8.03 1.54 21.75
N TYR A 172 -7.62 1.23 20.53
CA TYR A 172 -8.37 0.41 19.57
C TYR A 172 -7.97 -1.06 19.61
N GLU A 173 -6.99 -1.42 20.43
CA GLU A 173 -6.42 -2.79 20.51
C GLU A 173 -5.87 -3.26 19.15
N LEU A 174 -5.24 -2.37 18.38
CA LEU A 174 -4.69 -2.64 17.05
C LEU A 174 -3.17 -2.77 17.09
N ARG A 175 -2.65 -3.64 16.24
CA ARG A 175 -1.21 -3.77 16.00
C ARG A 175 -0.83 -3.05 14.72
N VAL A 176 0.34 -2.41 14.71
CA VAL A 176 0.88 -1.76 13.53
C VAL A 176 2.33 -2.17 13.32
N ASN A 177 2.67 -2.52 12.07
CA ASN A 177 4.01 -2.92 11.65
C ASN A 177 4.34 -2.36 10.27
N ALA A 178 5.62 -2.40 9.91
CA ALA A 178 6.08 -2.12 8.55
C ALA A 178 6.97 -3.25 8.05
N VAL A 179 6.90 -3.49 6.75
CA VAL A 179 7.89 -4.27 6.01
C VAL A 179 8.71 -3.32 5.15
N ALA A 180 10.00 -3.59 4.98
CA ALA A 180 10.91 -2.76 4.18
C ALA A 180 11.48 -3.58 3.01
N PRO A 181 10.71 -3.79 1.92
CA PRO A 181 11.20 -4.51 0.77
C PRO A 181 12.41 -3.82 0.15
N GLY A 182 13.36 -4.62 -0.32
CA GLY A 182 14.38 -4.18 -1.25
C GLY A 182 13.81 -4.08 -2.67
N PHE A 183 14.63 -4.42 -3.66
CA PHE A 183 14.15 -4.51 -5.04
C PHE A 183 13.41 -5.84 -5.24
N VAL A 184 12.15 -5.75 -5.60
CA VAL A 184 11.32 -6.91 -5.96
C VAL A 184 10.99 -6.78 -7.45
N ASP A 185 11.21 -7.85 -8.22
CA ASP A 185 10.93 -7.86 -9.66
C ASP A 185 9.42 -7.85 -9.90
N THR A 186 8.92 -6.67 -10.16
CA THR A 186 7.50 -6.38 -10.41
C THR A 186 7.38 -5.42 -11.59
N GLU A 187 6.14 -5.17 -12.05
CA GLU A 187 5.85 -4.16 -13.08
C GLU A 187 6.48 -2.79 -12.76
N TRP A 188 6.56 -2.42 -11.48
CA TRP A 188 7.22 -1.19 -11.01
C TRP A 188 8.68 -1.08 -11.46
N GLN A 189 9.36 -2.19 -11.63
CA GLN A 189 10.77 -2.23 -12.06
C GLN A 189 10.93 -2.28 -13.58
N LYS A 190 9.92 -2.75 -14.32
CA LYS A 190 10.01 -2.95 -15.77
C LYS A 190 10.25 -1.66 -16.56
N THR A 191 9.84 -0.52 -16.01
CA THR A 191 10.08 0.81 -16.62
C THR A 191 11.53 1.29 -16.50
N LYS A 192 12.38 0.61 -15.73
CA LYS A 192 13.78 0.97 -15.55
C LYS A 192 14.64 0.43 -16.72
N PRO A 193 15.69 1.17 -17.14
CA PRO A 193 16.67 0.68 -18.09
C PRO A 193 17.25 -0.68 -17.69
N ALA A 194 17.52 -1.54 -18.69
CA ALA A 194 18.01 -2.90 -18.45
C ALA A 194 19.34 -2.95 -17.69
N GLU A 195 20.19 -1.95 -17.87
CA GLU A 195 21.46 -1.79 -17.17
C GLU A 195 21.23 -1.55 -15.66
N ILE A 196 20.30 -0.65 -15.30
CA ILE A 196 19.94 -0.38 -13.91
C ILE A 196 19.39 -1.65 -13.26
N ARG A 197 18.54 -2.41 -13.98
CA ARG A 197 18.01 -3.68 -13.45
C ARG A 197 19.08 -4.71 -13.20
N ARG A 198 20.10 -4.82 -14.08
CA ARG A 198 21.25 -5.72 -13.89
C ARG A 198 22.09 -5.32 -12.67
N ASN A 199 22.39 -4.03 -12.51
CA ASN A 199 23.17 -3.54 -11.38
C ASN A 199 22.46 -3.77 -10.05
N ILE A 200 21.13 -3.63 -10.02
CA ILE A 200 20.30 -3.97 -8.88
C ILE A 200 20.42 -5.46 -8.53
N ALA A 201 20.30 -6.36 -9.52
CA ALA A 201 20.41 -7.80 -9.29
C ALA A 201 21.77 -8.18 -8.66
N VAL A 202 22.86 -7.58 -9.14
CA VAL A 202 24.22 -7.84 -8.62
C VAL A 202 24.39 -7.32 -7.19
N SER A 203 23.84 -6.16 -6.85
CA SER A 203 24.01 -5.55 -5.51
C SER A 203 23.28 -6.26 -4.36
N TYR A 204 22.40 -7.23 -4.67
CA TYR A 204 21.63 -8.01 -3.67
C TYR A 204 22.03 -9.48 -3.58
N THR A 205 22.99 -9.91 -4.39
CA THR A 205 23.50 -11.29 -4.38
C THR A 205 24.82 -11.45 -3.59
N HIS A 206 25.29 -10.37 -2.96
CA HIS A 206 26.53 -10.39 -2.16
C HIS A 206 26.33 -9.79 -0.79
#